data_30d031e862b5bdfaaf7565d08bc131af
#
_entry.id   30d031e862b5bdfaaf7565d08bc131af
#
_cell.length_a   1.000
_cell.length_b   1.000
_cell.length_c   1.000
_cell.angle_alpha   90.00
_cell.angle_beta   90.00
_cell.angle_gamma   90.00
#
_symmetry.space_group_name_H-M   'P 1'
#
loop_
_entity.id
_entity.type
_entity.pdbx_description
1 polymer ?
#
loop_
_entity_poly.entity_id
_entity_poly.type
_entity_poly.pdbx_seq_one_letter_code
_entity_poly.pdbx_strand_id
1 'polypeptide(L)'
;MNETYAYPVTIFPNGQLGIDTPVGQFLTEFVKKPDIHNVVEVGTWNGRGSTRAIMDGLVTRQDKTRFFSLEADKPRQQAGVDFWVDREKGNVDLNLLWGKTTNSMVTREYVEKHPKFSAQLQYYDLELTQTHEAPLVGNDLPEDVEFVFLDGGEFCSVFYFNFLVKKYAHSLKYIGLDDVDTIKNELIYNNLVQPDSPWKLVKSGPHPGRQGNELGHTWAFFEKK
;
A
#
# COMPACT_ATOMS: atom_id res chain seq x y z
N MET A 1 -26.99 -20.58 -1.85
CA MET A 1 -26.67 -19.78 -3.06
C MET A 1 -25.69 -18.72 -2.58
N ASN A 2 -24.42 -18.90 -2.89
CA ASN A 2 -23.36 -17.96 -2.54
C ASN A 2 -23.44 -16.82 -3.55
N GLU A 3 -24.01 -15.70 -3.16
CA GLU A 3 -23.82 -14.46 -3.89
C GLU A 3 -22.36 -14.05 -3.68
N THR A 4 -21.54 -14.29 -4.68
CA THR A 4 -20.22 -13.68 -4.79
C THR A 4 -20.43 -12.19 -4.93
N TYR A 5 -20.23 -11.44 -3.85
CA TYR A 5 -20.09 -9.99 -3.89
C TYR A 5 -18.82 -9.66 -4.66
N ALA A 6 -18.91 -9.66 -5.98
CA ALA A 6 -17.89 -9.06 -6.81
C ALA A 6 -18.00 -7.54 -6.62
N TYR A 7 -17.00 -6.91 -6.01
CA TYR A 7 -16.83 -5.47 -6.16
C TYR A 7 -16.88 -5.16 -7.65
N PRO A 8 -17.76 -4.25 -8.09
CA PRO A 8 -17.77 -3.90 -9.50
C PRO A 8 -16.43 -3.27 -9.84
N VAL A 9 -15.58 -4.01 -10.52
CA VAL A 9 -14.29 -3.57 -11.10
C VAL A 9 -14.47 -2.32 -11.97
N THR A 10 -15.72 -2.00 -12.30
CA THR A 10 -16.15 -0.93 -13.20
C THR A 10 -16.24 0.46 -12.55
N ILE A 11 -16.27 0.59 -11.21
CA ILE A 11 -16.50 1.91 -10.59
C ILE A 11 -15.22 2.76 -10.54
N PHE A 12 -14.04 2.14 -10.44
CA PHE A 12 -12.76 2.85 -10.46
C PHE A 12 -11.72 2.08 -11.30
N PRO A 13 -11.72 2.23 -12.62
CA PRO A 13 -10.81 1.50 -13.49
C PRO A 13 -9.32 1.76 -13.18
N ASN A 14 -9.01 2.87 -12.50
CA ASN A 14 -7.64 3.28 -12.16
C ASN A 14 -7.36 3.23 -10.64
N GLY A 15 -8.27 2.71 -9.81
CA GLY A 15 -8.18 2.86 -8.36
C GLY A 15 -8.47 4.30 -7.91
N GLN A 16 -8.47 4.54 -6.60
CA GLN A 16 -8.62 5.91 -6.06
C GLN A 16 -7.33 6.73 -6.26
N LEU A 17 -6.18 6.05 -6.27
CA LEU A 17 -4.86 6.63 -6.46
C LEU A 17 -4.45 6.52 -7.94
N GLY A 18 -4.90 7.47 -8.77
CA GLY A 18 -4.47 7.58 -10.17
C GLY A 18 -3.20 8.40 -10.32
N ILE A 19 -2.48 8.20 -11.42
CA ILE A 19 -1.27 8.99 -11.76
C ILE A 19 -1.56 10.50 -11.88
N ASP A 20 -2.80 10.88 -12.16
CA ASP A 20 -3.24 12.27 -12.29
C ASP A 20 -3.60 12.91 -10.94
N THR A 21 -3.60 12.14 -9.85
CA THR A 21 -3.87 12.66 -8.52
C THR A 21 -2.63 13.28 -7.89
N PRO A 22 -2.76 14.24 -6.95
CA PRO A 22 -1.61 14.85 -6.27
C PRO A 22 -0.69 13.81 -5.61
N VAL A 23 -1.25 12.76 -5.00
CA VAL A 23 -0.45 11.69 -4.38
C VAL A 23 0.23 10.82 -5.43
N GLY A 24 -0.45 10.48 -6.53
CA GLY A 24 0.16 9.71 -7.63
C GLY A 24 1.32 10.45 -8.28
N GLN A 25 1.16 11.74 -8.57
CA GLN A 25 2.24 12.59 -9.07
C GLN A 25 3.40 12.68 -8.09
N PHE A 26 3.11 12.88 -6.80
CA PHE A 26 4.15 12.92 -5.77
C PHE A 26 4.87 11.58 -5.65
N LEU A 27 4.16 10.46 -5.65
CA LEU A 27 4.73 9.10 -5.58
C LEU A 27 5.64 8.83 -6.78
N THR A 28 5.22 9.20 -8.00
CA THR A 28 6.04 9.09 -9.22
C THR A 28 7.35 9.84 -9.10
N GLU A 29 7.35 11.06 -8.56
CA GLU A 29 8.58 11.83 -8.36
C GLU A 29 9.40 11.30 -7.18
N PHE A 30 8.74 10.84 -6.13
CA PHE A 30 9.38 10.38 -4.90
C PHE A 30 10.29 9.17 -5.12
N VAL A 31 9.84 8.19 -5.91
CA VAL A 31 10.61 6.96 -6.19
C VAL A 31 11.82 7.20 -7.11
N LYS A 32 11.96 8.39 -7.69
CA LYS A 32 13.14 8.77 -8.46
C LYS A 32 14.35 9.11 -7.59
N LYS A 33 14.19 9.17 -6.25
CA LYS A 33 15.32 9.40 -5.33
C LYS A 33 16.42 8.37 -5.58
N PRO A 34 17.70 8.80 -5.72
CA PRO A 34 18.79 7.92 -6.13
C PRO A 34 19.13 6.82 -5.12
N ASP A 35 18.69 6.97 -3.88
CA ASP A 35 18.93 6.04 -2.79
C ASP A 35 17.76 5.09 -2.51
N ILE A 36 16.77 5.04 -3.40
CA ILE A 36 15.67 4.05 -3.41
C ILE A 36 15.97 3.04 -4.52
N HIS A 37 16.41 1.84 -4.19
CA HIS A 37 16.70 0.77 -5.15
C HIS A 37 15.68 -0.37 -5.05
N ASN A 38 15.11 -0.59 -3.89
CA ASN A 38 14.16 -1.64 -3.63
C ASN A 38 12.90 -1.05 -3.00
N VAL A 39 11.76 -1.30 -3.64
CA VAL A 39 10.45 -0.82 -3.24
C VAL A 39 9.56 -2.00 -2.91
N VAL A 40 8.83 -1.93 -1.81
CA VAL A 40 7.73 -2.83 -1.48
C VAL A 40 6.44 -2.03 -1.40
N GLU A 41 5.44 -2.46 -2.13
CA GLU A 41 4.07 -1.98 -2.05
C GLU A 41 3.17 -3.06 -1.46
N VAL A 42 2.24 -2.67 -0.61
CA VAL A 42 1.12 -3.52 -0.19
C VAL A 42 -0.16 -2.93 -0.76
N GLY A 43 -0.84 -3.71 -1.61
CA GLY A 43 -2.05 -3.28 -2.31
C GLY A 43 -1.81 -3.00 -3.79
N THR A 44 -1.52 -4.05 -4.58
CA THR A 44 -1.39 -3.93 -6.05
C THR A 44 -2.72 -3.54 -6.71
N TRP A 45 -3.85 -4.04 -6.16
CA TRP A 45 -5.14 -3.97 -6.83
C TRP A 45 -5.02 -4.55 -8.27
N ASN A 46 -5.41 -3.77 -9.28
CA ASN A 46 -5.29 -4.16 -10.69
C ASN A 46 -4.02 -3.60 -11.38
N GLY A 47 -3.06 -3.08 -10.61
CA GLY A 47 -1.78 -2.56 -11.09
C GLY A 47 -1.83 -1.19 -11.79
N ARG A 48 -2.99 -0.51 -11.78
CA ARG A 48 -3.21 0.76 -12.52
C ARG A 48 -3.16 2.01 -11.64
N GLY A 49 -3.17 1.83 -10.31
CA GLY A 49 -3.14 2.88 -9.30
C GLY A 49 -1.72 3.25 -8.86
N SER A 50 -1.46 3.07 -7.56
CA SER A 50 -0.15 3.31 -6.93
C SER A 50 0.98 2.52 -7.58
N THR A 51 0.73 1.25 -7.94
CA THR A 51 1.69 0.42 -8.67
C THR A 51 2.14 1.10 -9.96
N ARG A 52 1.21 1.69 -10.72
CA ARG A 52 1.54 2.42 -11.94
C ARG A 52 2.32 3.69 -11.64
N ALA A 53 1.93 4.46 -10.64
CA ALA A 53 2.64 5.68 -10.25
C ALA A 53 4.10 5.39 -9.85
N ILE A 54 4.33 4.29 -9.10
CA ILE A 54 5.68 3.82 -8.74
C ILE A 54 6.45 3.43 -10.01
N MET A 55 5.86 2.60 -10.87
CA MET A 55 6.51 2.16 -12.10
C MET A 55 6.86 3.31 -13.03
N ASP A 56 5.93 4.27 -13.26
CA ASP A 56 6.16 5.44 -14.11
C ASP A 56 7.35 6.29 -13.62
N GLY A 57 7.62 6.30 -12.31
CA GLY A 57 8.82 6.93 -11.75
C GLY A 57 10.08 6.08 -11.94
N LEU A 58 10.03 4.80 -11.60
CA LEU A 58 11.19 3.90 -11.63
C LEU A 58 11.71 3.64 -13.05
N VAL A 59 10.84 3.52 -14.06
CA VAL A 59 11.27 3.25 -15.45
C VAL A 59 12.08 4.39 -16.07
N THR A 60 12.02 5.61 -15.51
CA THR A 60 12.83 6.74 -15.97
C THR A 60 14.28 6.66 -15.48
N ARG A 61 14.58 5.78 -14.54
CA ARG A 61 15.91 5.64 -13.94
C ARG A 61 16.83 4.80 -14.84
N GLN A 62 18.13 5.09 -14.76
CA GLN A 62 19.18 4.36 -15.52
C GLN A 62 19.76 3.21 -14.71
N ASP A 63 19.66 3.24 -13.39
CA ASP A 63 20.12 2.18 -12.49
C ASP A 63 19.06 1.06 -12.35
N LYS A 64 19.52 -0.11 -11.95
CA LYS A 64 18.61 -1.24 -11.67
C LYS A 64 17.84 -1.00 -10.39
N THR A 65 16.53 -1.20 -10.45
CA THR A 65 15.63 -1.15 -9.31
C THR A 65 14.80 -2.42 -9.22
N ARG A 66 14.36 -2.79 -8.02
CA ARG A 66 13.46 -3.91 -7.79
C ARG A 66 12.17 -3.40 -7.16
N PHE A 67 11.06 -3.81 -7.70
CA PHE A 67 9.75 -3.44 -7.18
C PHE A 67 8.91 -4.69 -6.92
N PHE A 68 8.52 -4.87 -5.67
CA PHE A 68 7.66 -5.95 -5.19
C PHE A 68 6.32 -5.35 -4.77
N SER A 69 5.25 -5.77 -5.43
CA SER A 69 3.89 -5.34 -5.09
C SER A 69 3.07 -6.55 -4.69
N LEU A 70 2.45 -6.50 -3.50
CA LEU A 70 1.70 -7.57 -2.89
C LEU A 70 0.20 -7.33 -3.00
N GLU A 71 -0.55 -8.37 -3.37
CA GLU A 71 -2.00 -8.38 -3.38
C GLU A 71 -2.53 -9.70 -2.79
N ALA A 72 -3.42 -9.60 -1.80
CA ALA A 72 -4.00 -10.77 -1.15
C ALA A 72 -5.17 -11.37 -1.95
N ASP A 73 -5.89 -10.54 -2.71
CA ASP A 73 -6.97 -10.97 -3.60
C ASP A 73 -6.38 -11.51 -4.91
N LYS A 74 -6.49 -12.82 -5.13
CA LYS A 74 -5.89 -13.47 -6.31
C LYS A 74 -6.43 -12.95 -7.64
N PRO A 75 -7.73 -12.73 -7.85
CA PRO A 75 -8.26 -12.11 -9.06
C PRO A 75 -7.68 -10.73 -9.34
N ARG A 76 -7.51 -9.90 -8.32
CA ARG A 76 -6.92 -8.56 -8.46
C ARG A 76 -5.44 -8.63 -8.81
N GLN A 77 -4.69 -9.47 -8.12
CA GLN A 77 -3.28 -9.71 -8.45
C GLN A 77 -3.12 -10.18 -9.90
N GLN A 78 -3.95 -11.12 -10.36
CA GLN A 78 -3.91 -11.58 -11.76
C GLN A 78 -4.21 -10.43 -12.73
N ALA A 79 -5.20 -9.58 -12.44
CA ALA A 79 -5.48 -8.40 -13.26
C ALA A 79 -4.29 -7.43 -13.31
N GLY A 80 -3.53 -7.29 -12.23
CA GLY A 80 -2.28 -6.55 -12.20
C GLY A 80 -1.20 -7.18 -13.09
N VAL A 81 -1.03 -8.50 -13.02
CA VAL A 81 -0.11 -9.24 -13.90
C VAL A 81 -0.48 -9.04 -15.37
N ASP A 82 -1.75 -9.23 -15.72
CA ASP A 82 -2.25 -9.06 -17.09
C ASP A 82 -2.05 -7.63 -17.60
N PHE A 83 -2.17 -6.64 -16.71
CA PHE A 83 -1.92 -5.24 -17.07
C PHE A 83 -0.44 -4.97 -17.36
N TRP A 84 0.49 -5.64 -16.66
CA TRP A 84 1.93 -5.37 -16.78
C TRP A 84 2.69 -6.34 -17.69
N VAL A 85 2.09 -7.44 -18.15
CA VAL A 85 2.80 -8.52 -18.90
C VAL A 85 3.52 -8.00 -20.13
N ASP A 86 2.85 -7.19 -20.96
CA ASP A 86 3.36 -6.69 -22.23
C ASP A 86 3.86 -5.23 -22.16
N ARG A 87 3.98 -4.66 -20.97
CA ARG A 87 4.43 -3.28 -20.78
C ARG A 87 5.94 -3.22 -20.59
N GLU A 88 6.53 -2.18 -21.14
CA GLU A 88 7.95 -1.88 -20.93
C GLU A 88 8.21 -1.56 -19.45
N LYS A 89 9.27 -2.15 -18.90
CA LYS A 89 9.65 -2.05 -17.49
C LYS A 89 11.02 -1.37 -17.31
N GLY A 90 11.70 -0.99 -18.40
CA GLY A 90 13.04 -0.40 -18.33
C GLY A 90 14.01 -1.28 -17.53
N ASN A 91 14.71 -0.67 -16.59
CA ASN A 91 15.66 -1.36 -15.69
C ASN A 91 14.98 -1.85 -14.39
N VAL A 92 13.65 -1.94 -14.34
CA VAL A 92 12.88 -2.36 -13.15
C VAL A 92 12.60 -3.85 -13.19
N ASP A 93 13.04 -4.57 -12.17
CA ASP A 93 12.61 -5.94 -11.88
C ASP A 93 11.29 -5.87 -11.10
N LEU A 94 10.17 -5.99 -11.84
CA LEU A 94 8.80 -5.92 -11.29
C LEU A 94 8.31 -7.30 -10.88
N ASN A 95 7.97 -7.45 -9.61
CA ASN A 95 7.46 -8.67 -9.00
C ASN A 95 6.06 -8.42 -8.41
N LEU A 96 5.02 -8.91 -9.09
CA LEU A 96 3.63 -8.84 -8.63
C LEU A 96 3.28 -10.14 -7.90
N LEU A 97 3.23 -10.10 -6.58
CA LEU A 97 3.09 -11.28 -5.74
C LEU A 97 1.64 -11.43 -5.25
N TRP A 98 1.04 -12.62 -5.49
CA TRP A 98 -0.15 -12.99 -4.76
C TRP A 98 0.24 -13.46 -3.37
N GLY A 99 -0.13 -12.68 -2.34
CA GLY A 99 0.24 -13.06 -0.99
C GLY A 99 0.10 -11.94 0.04
N LYS A 100 0.48 -12.30 1.25
CA LYS A 100 0.47 -11.45 2.45
C LYS A 100 1.74 -11.63 3.27
N THR A 101 2.04 -10.69 4.17
CA THR A 101 3.22 -10.80 5.05
C THR A 101 2.88 -11.38 6.42
N THR A 102 1.61 -11.39 6.81
CA THR A 102 1.15 -11.88 8.11
C THR A 102 -0.28 -12.43 8.01
N ASN A 103 -0.66 -13.28 8.96
CA ASN A 103 -2.04 -13.76 9.14
C ASN A 103 -2.84 -12.88 10.13
N SER A 104 -2.23 -11.85 10.68
CA SER A 104 -2.85 -11.02 11.71
C SER A 104 -3.71 -9.91 11.11
N MET A 105 -4.86 -9.70 11.72
CA MET A 105 -5.80 -8.60 11.44
C MET A 105 -6.25 -7.99 12.77
N VAL A 106 -6.79 -6.77 12.75
CA VAL A 106 -7.52 -6.24 13.90
C VAL A 106 -8.71 -7.15 14.22
N THR A 107 -9.14 -7.21 15.48
CA THR A 107 -10.27 -8.07 15.86
C THR A 107 -11.58 -7.48 15.35
N ARG A 108 -12.55 -8.36 15.04
CA ARG A 108 -13.90 -7.93 14.69
C ARG A 108 -14.50 -7.02 15.77
N GLU A 109 -14.31 -7.38 17.05
CA GLU A 109 -14.76 -6.59 18.20
C GLU A 109 -14.19 -5.18 18.21
N TYR A 110 -12.92 -5.01 17.81
CA TYR A 110 -12.31 -3.69 17.68
C TYR A 110 -13.04 -2.84 16.63
N VAL A 111 -13.36 -3.41 15.46
CA VAL A 111 -14.08 -2.71 14.39
C VAL A 111 -15.50 -2.37 14.81
N GLU A 112 -16.21 -3.31 15.42
CA GLU A 112 -17.59 -3.12 15.91
C GLU A 112 -17.72 -1.97 16.93
N LYS A 113 -16.73 -1.86 17.81
CA LYS A 113 -16.72 -0.83 18.86
C LYS A 113 -16.10 0.49 18.40
N HIS A 114 -15.46 0.53 17.24
CA HIS A 114 -14.82 1.74 16.79
C HIS A 114 -15.84 2.77 16.27
N PRO A 115 -15.86 4.00 16.79
CA PRO A 115 -16.89 4.99 16.48
C PRO A 115 -16.97 5.37 15.00
N LYS A 116 -15.85 5.30 14.28
CA LYS A 116 -15.79 5.65 12.86
C LYS A 116 -15.97 4.45 11.92
N PHE A 117 -15.71 3.22 12.37
CA PHE A 117 -15.49 2.09 11.46
C PHE A 117 -16.50 0.95 11.60
N SER A 118 -17.43 1.03 12.56
CA SER A 118 -18.45 0.00 12.76
C SER A 118 -19.32 -0.28 11.51
N ALA A 119 -19.50 0.72 10.64
CA ALA A 119 -20.20 0.55 9.36
C ALA A 119 -19.42 -0.26 8.31
N GLN A 120 -18.13 -0.56 8.56
CA GLN A 120 -17.24 -1.26 7.61
C GLN A 120 -17.16 -2.77 7.85
N LEU A 121 -17.97 -3.34 8.73
CA LEU A 121 -17.94 -4.78 9.05
C LEU A 121 -18.11 -5.69 7.83
N GLN A 122 -18.89 -5.29 6.84
CA GLN A 122 -19.04 -6.04 5.60
C GLN A 122 -17.70 -6.18 4.83
N TYR A 123 -16.85 -5.16 4.90
CA TYR A 123 -15.51 -5.19 4.30
C TYR A 123 -14.54 -6.05 5.13
N TYR A 124 -14.74 -6.09 6.45
CA TYR A 124 -13.96 -6.96 7.33
C TYR A 124 -14.11 -8.44 6.96
N ASP A 125 -15.35 -8.91 6.78
CA ASP A 125 -15.63 -10.29 6.42
C ASP A 125 -15.08 -10.65 5.03
N LEU A 126 -15.15 -9.70 4.09
CA LEU A 126 -14.57 -9.86 2.76
C LEU A 126 -13.04 -9.97 2.82
N GLU A 127 -12.37 -9.05 3.51
CA GLU A 127 -10.90 -9.08 3.64
C GLU A 127 -10.43 -10.31 4.39
N LEU A 128 -11.15 -10.74 5.43
CA LEU A 128 -10.85 -11.99 6.15
C LEU A 128 -10.84 -13.19 5.19
N THR A 129 -11.80 -13.29 4.27
CA THR A 129 -11.87 -14.35 3.26
C THR A 129 -10.69 -14.25 2.28
N GLN A 130 -10.42 -13.07 1.74
CA GLN A 130 -9.33 -12.82 0.79
C GLN A 130 -7.96 -13.11 1.39
N THR A 131 -7.73 -12.65 2.63
CA THR A 131 -6.45 -12.86 3.32
C THR A 131 -6.28 -14.30 3.79
N HIS A 132 -7.36 -15.04 4.06
CA HIS A 132 -7.27 -16.43 4.48
C HIS A 132 -6.58 -17.31 3.42
N GLU A 133 -6.94 -17.14 2.16
CA GLU A 133 -6.43 -17.96 1.04
C GLU A 133 -5.02 -17.54 0.58
N ALA A 134 -4.63 -16.28 0.82
CA ALA A 134 -3.36 -15.75 0.34
C ALA A 134 -2.16 -16.40 1.07
N PRO A 135 -1.12 -16.85 0.35
CA PRO A 135 0.09 -17.40 0.96
C PRO A 135 0.90 -16.34 1.70
N LEU A 136 1.71 -16.79 2.68
CA LEU A 136 2.71 -15.92 3.31
C LEU A 136 3.93 -15.79 2.38
N VAL A 137 4.17 -14.58 1.87
CA VAL A 137 5.26 -14.27 0.94
C VAL A 137 6.34 -13.35 1.56
N GLY A 138 6.31 -13.16 2.87
CA GLY A 138 7.28 -12.31 3.55
C GLY A 138 8.73 -12.73 3.37
N ASN A 139 9.01 -14.03 3.12
CA ASN A 139 10.34 -14.55 2.85
C ASN A 139 10.77 -14.40 1.39
N ASP A 140 9.82 -14.19 0.46
CA ASP A 140 10.10 -13.98 -0.97
C ASP A 140 10.47 -12.53 -1.27
N LEU A 141 10.27 -11.65 -0.28
CA LEU A 141 10.67 -10.25 -0.37
C LEU A 141 12.20 -10.10 -0.19
N PRO A 142 12.82 -9.11 -0.84
CA PRO A 142 14.27 -8.89 -0.77
C PRO A 142 14.75 -8.68 0.67
N GLU A 143 16.07 -8.80 0.88
CA GLU A 143 16.67 -8.57 2.20
C GLU A 143 16.71 -7.08 2.57
N ASP A 144 16.96 -6.22 1.58
CA ASP A 144 17.03 -4.78 1.74
C ASP A 144 15.88 -4.10 1.02
N VAL A 145 15.22 -3.15 1.68
CA VAL A 145 14.18 -2.29 1.12
C VAL A 145 14.36 -0.89 1.68
N GLU A 146 14.43 0.10 0.81
CA GLU A 146 14.55 1.50 1.20
C GLU A 146 13.21 2.20 1.30
N PHE A 147 12.20 1.78 0.54
CA PHE A 147 10.89 2.40 0.52
C PHE A 147 9.76 1.37 0.60
N VAL A 148 8.83 1.60 1.53
CA VAL A 148 7.59 0.84 1.67
C VAL A 148 6.40 1.76 1.44
N PHE A 149 5.46 1.34 0.59
CA PHE A 149 4.18 2.02 0.36
C PHE A 149 3.02 1.13 0.78
N LEU A 150 2.12 1.64 1.64
CA LEU A 150 0.98 0.90 2.18
C LEU A 150 -0.33 1.49 1.66
N ASP A 151 -0.98 0.75 0.78
CA ASP A 151 -2.28 1.07 0.17
C ASP A 151 -3.24 -0.14 0.16
N GLY A 152 -2.88 -1.24 0.79
CA GLY A 152 -3.66 -2.47 0.81
C GLY A 152 -4.01 -2.93 2.22
N GLY A 153 -5.14 -3.65 2.33
CA GLY A 153 -5.58 -4.27 3.57
C GLY A 153 -6.12 -3.29 4.60
N GLU A 154 -7.44 -3.09 4.61
CA GLU A 154 -8.11 -2.18 5.57
C GLU A 154 -7.84 -2.57 7.02
N PHE A 155 -7.85 -3.88 7.33
CA PHE A 155 -7.85 -4.38 8.69
C PHE A 155 -6.55 -5.11 9.07
N CYS A 156 -5.66 -5.35 8.12
CA CYS A 156 -4.35 -5.99 8.35
C CYS A 156 -3.16 -5.05 8.17
N SER A 157 -3.35 -3.82 7.68
CA SER A 157 -2.29 -2.87 7.33
C SER A 157 -1.30 -2.62 8.47
N VAL A 158 -1.75 -2.41 9.70
CA VAL A 158 -0.88 -2.20 10.87
C VAL A 158 0.07 -3.38 11.12
N PHE A 159 -0.38 -4.61 10.85
CA PHE A 159 0.44 -5.81 11.03
C PHE A 159 1.45 -5.97 9.89
N TYR A 160 1.05 -5.63 8.64
CA TYR A 160 1.98 -5.54 7.51
C TYR A 160 3.06 -4.51 7.78
N PHE A 161 2.67 -3.32 8.24
CA PHE A 161 3.61 -2.26 8.62
C PHE A 161 4.62 -2.75 9.67
N ASN A 162 4.15 -3.34 10.77
CA ASN A 162 5.02 -3.83 11.83
C ASN A 162 5.99 -4.91 11.34
N PHE A 163 5.53 -5.82 10.47
CA PHE A 163 6.38 -6.82 9.86
C PHE A 163 7.47 -6.17 9.00
N LEU A 164 7.10 -5.26 8.10
CA LEU A 164 8.02 -4.63 7.16
C LEU A 164 9.04 -3.73 7.86
N VAL A 165 8.61 -2.91 8.83
CA VAL A 165 9.52 -2.06 9.60
C VAL A 165 10.50 -2.90 10.41
N LYS A 166 10.05 -4.02 11.00
CA LYS A 166 10.94 -4.94 11.72
C LYS A 166 11.93 -5.63 10.79
N LYS A 167 11.45 -6.17 9.65
CA LYS A 167 12.28 -6.85 8.66
C LYS A 167 13.35 -5.92 8.09
N TYR A 168 12.98 -4.68 7.77
CA TYR A 168 13.85 -3.71 7.11
C TYR A 168 14.38 -2.62 8.04
N ALA A 169 14.46 -2.88 9.35
CA ALA A 169 14.93 -1.89 10.32
C ALA A 169 16.30 -1.27 9.97
N HIS A 170 17.16 -2.03 9.28
CA HIS A 170 18.51 -1.62 8.90
C HIS A 170 18.59 -0.86 7.56
N SER A 171 17.64 -1.06 6.63
CA SER A 171 17.67 -0.50 5.27
C SER A 171 16.54 0.48 4.98
N LEU A 172 15.41 0.40 5.70
CA LEU A 172 14.24 1.24 5.45
C LEU A 172 14.53 2.70 5.73
N LYS A 173 14.34 3.54 4.72
CA LYS A 173 14.55 4.99 4.76
C LYS A 173 13.25 5.77 4.64
N TYR A 174 12.27 5.22 3.93
CA TYR A 174 11.06 5.92 3.55
C TYR A 174 9.82 5.07 3.74
N ILE A 175 8.74 5.71 4.16
CA ILE A 175 7.40 5.12 4.28
C ILE A 175 6.41 6.03 3.58
N GLY A 176 5.56 5.45 2.74
CA GLY A 176 4.38 6.09 2.17
C GLY A 176 3.11 5.39 2.66
N LEU A 177 2.11 6.16 3.01
CA LEU A 177 0.81 5.69 3.48
C LEU A 177 -0.29 6.32 2.64
N ASP A 178 -1.22 5.53 2.14
CA ASP A 178 -2.51 6.00 1.67
C ASP A 178 -3.59 5.80 2.75
N ASP A 179 -4.74 6.47 2.64
CA ASP A 179 -5.88 6.33 3.56
C ASP A 179 -5.52 6.50 5.05
N VAL A 180 -4.74 7.54 5.39
CA VAL A 180 -4.34 7.85 6.78
C VAL A 180 -5.49 8.36 7.65
N ASP A 181 -6.65 8.60 7.07
CA ASP A 181 -7.90 9.02 7.72
C ASP A 181 -8.89 7.87 7.95
N THR A 182 -8.53 6.63 7.56
CA THR A 182 -9.34 5.43 7.72
C THR A 182 -8.66 4.42 8.66
N ILE A 183 -9.39 3.34 9.00
CA ILE A 183 -8.85 2.26 9.84
C ILE A 183 -7.56 1.65 9.25
N LYS A 184 -7.40 1.71 7.93
CA LYS A 184 -6.24 1.18 7.21
C LYS A 184 -4.92 1.68 7.81
N ASN A 185 -4.73 3.00 7.84
CA ASN A 185 -3.44 3.59 8.21
C ASN A 185 -3.52 4.69 9.29
N GLU A 186 -4.69 5.00 9.86
CA GLU A 186 -4.84 6.02 10.91
C GLU A 186 -3.91 5.75 12.12
N LEU A 187 -3.89 4.51 12.59
CA LEU A 187 -3.05 4.14 13.75
C LEU A 187 -1.55 4.26 13.44
N ILE A 188 -1.15 3.86 12.22
CA ILE A 188 0.24 3.97 11.76
C ILE A 188 0.63 5.45 11.68
N TYR A 189 -0.17 6.26 11.00
CA TYR A 189 0.06 7.70 10.86
C TYR A 189 0.21 8.39 12.21
N ASN A 190 -0.74 8.15 13.13
CA ASN A 190 -0.72 8.74 14.46
C ASN A 190 0.54 8.39 15.26
N ASN A 191 1.09 7.21 15.10
CA ASN A 191 2.35 6.80 15.73
C ASN A 191 3.57 7.46 15.06
N LEU A 192 3.56 7.60 13.73
CA LEU A 192 4.69 8.15 12.98
C LEU A 192 4.87 9.67 13.18
N VAL A 193 3.79 10.41 13.44
CA VAL A 193 3.85 11.87 13.67
C VAL A 193 4.20 12.27 15.10
N GLN A 194 4.38 11.31 16.03
CA GLN A 194 4.74 11.63 17.41
C GLN A 194 6.12 12.31 17.48
N PRO A 195 6.34 13.25 18.43
CA PRO A 195 7.60 13.99 18.54
C PRO A 195 8.84 13.11 18.71
N ASP A 196 8.69 11.98 19.41
CA ASP A 196 9.75 10.99 19.69
C ASP A 196 9.87 9.91 18.61
N SER A 197 9.02 9.96 17.58
CA SER A 197 9.11 9.05 16.44
C SER A 197 10.47 9.17 15.73
N PRO A 198 11.09 8.06 15.30
CA PRO A 198 12.29 8.10 14.48
C PRO A 198 12.01 8.55 13.02
N TRP A 199 10.77 8.91 12.72
CA TRP A 199 10.32 9.32 11.40
C TRP A 199 9.97 10.81 11.36
N LYS A 200 10.23 11.44 10.23
CA LYS A 200 9.88 12.83 9.94
C LYS A 200 8.87 12.85 8.79
N LEU A 201 7.77 13.56 8.97
CA LEU A 201 6.81 13.81 7.89
C LEU A 201 7.47 14.65 6.79
N VAL A 202 7.47 14.15 5.57
CA VAL A 202 8.03 14.81 4.38
C VAL A 202 6.93 15.56 3.63
N LYS A 203 5.81 14.87 3.40
CA LYS A 203 4.68 15.40 2.64
C LYS A 203 3.40 14.69 3.05
N SER A 204 2.30 15.42 3.01
CA SER A 204 0.94 14.89 3.20
C SER A 204 -0.05 15.79 2.48
N GLY A 205 -1.27 15.31 2.31
CA GLY A 205 -2.34 16.09 1.70
C GLY A 205 -3.65 15.33 1.58
N PRO A 206 -4.70 15.97 1.09
CA PRO A 206 -5.98 15.34 0.82
C PRO A 206 -6.02 14.67 -0.56
N HIS A 207 -6.83 13.62 -0.70
CA HIS A 207 -7.36 13.24 -2.00
C HIS A 207 -8.42 14.23 -2.45
N PRO A 208 -8.59 14.48 -3.75
CA PRO A 208 -9.65 15.33 -4.24
C PRO A 208 -11.03 14.86 -3.75
N GLY A 209 -11.79 15.78 -3.13
CA GLY A 209 -13.14 15.51 -2.65
C GLY A 209 -13.26 14.79 -1.30
N ARG A 210 -12.14 14.47 -0.63
CA ARG A 210 -12.14 13.91 0.74
C ARG A 210 -11.76 14.97 1.77
N GLN A 211 -12.38 14.89 2.95
CA GLN A 211 -12.05 15.79 4.06
C GLN A 211 -10.73 15.45 4.74
N GLY A 212 -10.35 14.16 4.74
CA GLY A 212 -9.17 13.67 5.44
C GLY A 212 -9.35 13.57 6.96
N ASN A 213 -8.23 13.39 7.68
CA ASN A 213 -8.18 13.40 9.14
C ASN A 213 -8.35 14.83 9.70
N GLU A 214 -8.16 15.04 11.00
CA GLU A 214 -8.27 16.35 11.67
C GLU A 214 -7.35 17.43 11.05
N LEU A 215 -6.26 17.03 10.40
CA LEU A 215 -5.33 17.90 9.69
C LEU A 215 -5.63 18.02 8.18
N GLY A 216 -6.73 17.42 7.69
CA GLY A 216 -7.08 17.39 6.28
C GLY A 216 -6.22 16.43 5.45
N HIS A 217 -5.50 15.48 6.07
CA HIS A 217 -4.63 14.54 5.37
C HIS A 217 -5.36 13.23 5.08
N THR A 218 -5.20 12.71 3.87
CA THR A 218 -5.64 11.37 3.47
C THR A 218 -4.47 10.47 3.08
N TRP A 219 -3.29 11.05 2.83
CA TRP A 219 -2.05 10.35 2.53
C TRP A 219 -0.86 11.05 3.16
N ALA A 220 0.23 10.33 3.40
CA ALA A 220 1.43 10.87 4.00
C ALA A 220 2.69 10.09 3.61
N PHE A 221 3.83 10.80 3.54
CA PHE A 221 5.16 10.24 3.32
C PHE A 221 6.10 10.67 4.43
N PHE A 222 6.93 9.72 4.86
CA PHE A 222 7.88 9.88 5.94
C PHE A 222 9.29 9.50 5.52
N GLU A 223 10.28 10.12 6.14
CA GLU A 223 11.69 9.85 6.02
C GLU A 223 12.27 9.52 7.39
N LYS A 224 13.18 8.56 7.47
CA LYS A 224 13.88 8.21 8.72
C LYS A 224 14.80 9.36 9.12
N LYS A 225 14.79 9.73 10.41
CA LYS A 225 15.64 10.79 10.98
C LYS A 225 17.11 10.37 11.04
#